data_b9730888304971d64a9362da5aff7faa
#
_entry.id   b9730888304971d64a9362da5aff7faa
#
_cell.length_a   1.000
_cell.length_b   1.000
_cell.length_c   1.000
_cell.angle_alpha   90.00
_cell.angle_beta   90.00
_cell.angle_gamma   90.00
#
_symmetry.space_group_name_H-M   'P 1'
#
loop_
_entity.id
_entity.type
_entity.pdbx_description
1 polymer ?
#
loop_
_entity_poly.entity_id
_entity_poly.type
_entity_poly.pdbx_seq_one_letter_code
_entity_poly.pdbx_strand_id
1 'polypeptide(L)'
;CPGHADYIKNMITGAAQMDGAILVVAATDGPMPQTKEHVLLARQVGVPAIVVALNKCDMVDDEDLIELVEMEVRELLSTYEFPGDDVPVVRVAAFPALQGDEKWAGSILELMDAVDAYIVTPEREVDKPFLMPIEDVFTITGRGTVVTGRIERGIIKVNEEIEIVGIRPGPPSKTTVTGVEMFRKLLDEGQAGENVGLLLRGTKREDVERGQVCCKPGSITPHTDFEAQVYILSKDEGGRHTPFFNNYRPQFYFRTTDVTGVVHLPDGKDMVMPGDNTDMRVELIQPIAMEEGLRFAIREGSRTVGAGRVTKILK
;
A
#
# COMPACT_ATOMS: atom_id res chain seq x y z
N CYS A 1 -0.47 9.42 -7.47
CA CYS A 1 -1.84 9.15 -7.00
C CYS A 1 -2.69 10.38 -7.25
N PRO A 2 -3.91 10.26 -7.82
CA PRO A 2 -4.81 11.39 -7.98
C PRO A 2 -5.27 11.90 -6.60
N GLY A 3 -5.28 13.23 -6.40
CA GLY A 3 -5.62 13.87 -5.14
C GLY A 3 -7.11 13.92 -4.79
N HIS A 4 -7.97 13.12 -5.44
CA HIS A 4 -9.41 13.13 -5.19
C HIS A 4 -9.82 12.02 -4.22
N ALA A 5 -10.73 12.29 -3.29
CA ALA A 5 -11.21 11.36 -2.26
C ALA A 5 -11.68 9.99 -2.81
N ASP A 6 -12.19 9.94 -4.05
CA ASP A 6 -12.64 8.71 -4.71
C ASP A 6 -11.50 7.72 -5.02
N TYR A 7 -10.23 8.17 -4.99
CA TYR A 7 -9.07 7.35 -5.30
C TYR A 7 -8.31 6.86 -4.06
N ILE A 8 -8.77 7.17 -2.86
CA ILE A 8 -8.13 6.76 -1.59
C ILE A 8 -7.93 5.24 -1.52
N LYS A 9 -8.89 4.46 -2.00
CA LYS A 9 -8.76 2.99 -2.05
C LYS A 9 -7.54 2.53 -2.86
N ASN A 10 -7.34 3.15 -4.03
CA ASN A 10 -6.20 2.84 -4.90
C ASN A 10 -4.88 3.33 -4.28
N MET A 11 -4.94 4.45 -3.56
CA MET A 11 -3.78 4.99 -2.86
C MET A 11 -3.34 4.07 -1.72
N ILE A 12 -4.25 3.55 -0.91
CA ILE A 12 -3.91 2.62 0.18
C ILE A 12 -3.28 1.35 -0.38
N THR A 13 -3.86 0.78 -1.43
CA THR A 13 -3.32 -0.43 -2.08
C THR A 13 -1.93 -0.17 -2.68
N GLY A 14 -1.75 0.98 -3.36
CA GLY A 14 -0.46 1.36 -3.95
C GLY A 14 0.56 1.77 -2.89
N ALA A 15 0.15 2.52 -1.87
CA ALA A 15 1.05 3.02 -0.84
C ALA A 15 1.64 1.89 0.04
N ALA A 16 0.87 0.84 0.31
CA ALA A 16 1.36 -0.34 1.03
C ALA A 16 2.53 -1.06 0.33
N GLN A 17 2.75 -0.76 -0.94
CA GLN A 17 3.80 -1.37 -1.77
C GLN A 17 4.98 -0.42 -2.04
N MET A 18 4.93 0.82 -1.56
CA MET A 18 5.97 1.81 -1.80
C MET A 18 7.16 1.61 -0.87
N ASP A 19 8.34 1.66 -1.44
CA ASP A 19 9.61 1.66 -0.69
C ASP A 19 10.02 3.07 -0.26
N GLY A 20 9.36 4.08 -0.80
CA GLY A 20 9.47 5.50 -0.50
C GLY A 20 8.46 6.30 -1.32
N ALA A 21 8.31 7.59 -1.04
CA ALA A 21 7.38 8.45 -1.76
C ALA A 21 8.00 9.79 -2.11
N ILE A 22 7.60 10.35 -3.25
CA ILE A 22 7.82 11.76 -3.59
C ILE A 22 6.51 12.51 -3.32
N LEU A 23 6.52 13.38 -2.31
CA LEU A 23 5.40 14.26 -2.00
C LEU A 23 5.50 15.51 -2.86
N VAL A 24 4.56 15.70 -3.77
CA VAL A 24 4.51 16.88 -4.64
C VAL A 24 3.60 17.93 -4.03
N VAL A 25 4.14 19.10 -3.73
CA VAL A 25 3.41 20.27 -3.21
C VAL A 25 3.66 21.45 -4.14
N ALA A 26 2.62 22.22 -4.46
CA ALA A 26 2.78 23.43 -5.27
C ALA A 26 3.24 24.59 -4.39
N ALA A 27 4.32 25.26 -4.76
CA ALA A 27 4.83 26.45 -4.07
C ALA A 27 3.81 27.61 -4.07
N THR A 28 2.91 27.64 -5.07
CA THR A 28 1.84 28.66 -5.17
C THR A 28 0.71 28.48 -4.16
N ASP A 29 0.47 27.26 -3.69
CA ASP A 29 -0.74 26.92 -2.91
C ASP A 29 -0.41 26.41 -1.50
N GLY A 30 0.82 25.90 -1.30
CA GLY A 30 1.23 25.24 -0.06
C GLY A 30 0.55 23.88 0.17
N PRO A 31 0.67 23.31 1.39
CA PRO A 31 0.05 22.04 1.74
C PRO A 31 -1.47 22.17 1.87
N MET A 32 -2.19 21.57 0.93
CA MET A 32 -3.65 21.52 0.86
C MET A 32 -4.22 20.41 1.77
N PRO A 33 -5.54 20.39 2.06
CA PRO A 33 -6.16 19.32 2.85
C PRO A 33 -5.87 17.91 2.32
N GLN A 34 -5.84 17.72 0.99
CA GLN A 34 -5.47 16.44 0.37
C GLN A 34 -4.02 16.06 0.65
N THR A 35 -3.11 17.05 0.72
CA THR A 35 -1.71 16.79 1.08
C THR A 35 -1.61 16.17 2.47
N LYS A 36 -2.38 16.71 3.43
CA LYS A 36 -2.47 16.18 4.81
C LYS A 36 -2.98 14.74 4.84
N GLU A 37 -4.04 14.45 4.07
CA GLU A 37 -4.58 13.10 3.94
C GLU A 37 -3.57 12.13 3.34
N HIS A 38 -2.81 12.56 2.33
CA HIS A 38 -1.78 11.72 1.70
C HIS A 38 -0.63 11.39 2.65
N VAL A 39 -0.14 12.37 3.43
CA VAL A 39 0.92 12.15 4.42
C VAL A 39 0.44 11.24 5.54
N LEU A 40 -0.77 11.46 6.06
CA LEU A 40 -1.39 10.60 7.06
C LEU A 40 -1.50 9.14 6.56
N LEU A 41 -2.00 8.96 5.34
CA LEU A 41 -2.14 7.62 4.76
C LEU A 41 -0.79 6.96 4.51
N ALA A 42 0.21 7.71 4.02
CA ALA A 42 1.56 7.20 3.84
C ALA A 42 2.13 6.67 5.18
N ARG A 43 1.90 7.41 6.27
CA ARG A 43 2.30 6.98 7.61
C ARG A 43 1.57 5.71 8.05
N GLN A 44 0.25 5.65 7.86
CA GLN A 44 -0.59 4.51 8.27
C GLN A 44 -0.25 3.21 7.54
N VAL A 45 0.08 3.29 6.24
CA VAL A 45 0.47 2.10 5.46
C VAL A 45 1.96 1.76 5.60
N GLY A 46 2.72 2.58 6.32
CA GLY A 46 4.12 2.30 6.65
C GLY A 46 5.11 2.66 5.56
N VAL A 47 4.84 3.69 4.74
CA VAL A 47 5.85 4.24 3.82
C VAL A 47 7.07 4.70 4.62
N PRO A 48 8.27 4.15 4.37
CA PRO A 48 9.41 4.36 5.26
C PRO A 48 10.05 5.74 5.13
N ALA A 49 10.00 6.36 3.95
CA ALA A 49 10.67 7.63 3.68
C ALA A 49 9.88 8.47 2.65
N ILE A 50 9.96 9.80 2.81
CA ILE A 50 9.36 10.77 1.89
C ILE A 50 10.45 11.74 1.45
N VAL A 51 10.48 12.09 0.16
CA VAL A 51 11.23 13.22 -0.42
C VAL A 51 10.20 14.22 -0.94
N VAL A 52 10.42 15.51 -0.75
CA VAL A 52 9.47 16.55 -1.18
C VAL A 52 9.93 17.18 -2.48
N ALA A 53 9.03 17.23 -3.47
CA ALA A 53 9.16 18.05 -4.67
C ALA A 53 8.28 19.29 -4.51
N LEU A 54 8.89 20.42 -4.19
CA LEU A 54 8.21 21.71 -4.15
C LEU A 54 8.09 22.24 -5.58
N ASN A 55 6.93 22.03 -6.20
CA ASN A 55 6.69 22.27 -7.62
C ASN A 55 6.12 23.66 -7.91
N LYS A 56 6.18 24.10 -9.15
CA LYS A 56 5.75 25.42 -9.64
C LYS A 56 6.56 26.58 -9.05
N CYS A 57 7.82 26.37 -8.70
CA CYS A 57 8.68 27.43 -8.19
C CYS A 57 8.99 28.52 -9.25
N ASP A 58 8.76 28.21 -10.53
CA ASP A 58 8.82 29.19 -11.64
C ASP A 58 7.69 30.24 -11.61
N MET A 59 6.61 29.98 -10.85
CA MET A 59 5.45 30.87 -10.75
C MET A 59 5.47 31.75 -9.50
N VAL A 60 6.48 31.64 -8.66
CA VAL A 60 6.63 32.40 -7.41
C VAL A 60 7.92 33.22 -7.48
N ASP A 61 7.79 34.54 -7.54
CA ASP A 61 8.94 35.44 -7.62
C ASP A 61 9.52 35.80 -6.23
N ASP A 62 8.73 35.56 -5.16
CA ASP A 62 9.10 35.87 -3.79
C ASP A 62 9.72 34.64 -3.12
N GLU A 63 11.01 34.72 -2.84
CA GLU A 63 11.78 33.65 -2.18
C GLU A 63 11.27 33.37 -0.76
N ASP A 64 10.86 34.41 -0.02
CA ASP A 64 10.36 34.26 1.35
C ASP A 64 9.05 33.44 1.39
N LEU A 65 8.21 33.54 0.35
CA LEU A 65 7.03 32.71 0.20
C LEU A 65 7.37 31.24 -0.04
N ILE A 66 8.38 30.96 -0.86
CA ILE A 66 8.83 29.59 -1.10
C ILE A 66 9.37 28.96 0.19
N GLU A 67 10.17 29.72 0.97
CA GLU A 67 10.68 29.29 2.26
C GLU A 67 9.55 29.03 3.28
N LEU A 68 8.54 29.88 3.30
CA LEU A 68 7.38 29.73 4.17
C LEU A 68 6.63 28.40 3.85
N VAL A 69 6.37 28.15 2.57
CA VAL A 69 5.71 26.89 2.16
C VAL A 69 6.56 25.67 2.49
N GLU A 70 7.88 25.77 2.32
CA GLU A 70 8.80 24.70 2.73
C GLU A 70 8.69 24.42 4.24
N MET A 71 8.67 25.44 5.08
CA MET A 71 8.50 25.31 6.52
C MET A 71 7.16 24.66 6.88
N GLU A 72 6.06 25.07 6.25
CA GLU A 72 4.74 24.46 6.46
C GLU A 72 4.71 22.96 6.09
N VAL A 73 5.39 22.57 5.01
CA VAL A 73 5.51 21.16 4.62
C VAL A 73 6.33 20.37 5.62
N ARG A 74 7.44 20.92 6.12
CA ARG A 74 8.27 20.28 7.16
C ARG A 74 7.50 20.09 8.48
N GLU A 75 6.74 21.11 8.91
CA GLU A 75 5.87 21.01 10.08
C GLU A 75 4.77 19.97 9.91
N LEU A 76 4.15 19.91 8.73
CA LEU A 76 3.18 18.87 8.39
C LEU A 76 3.77 17.47 8.49
N LEU A 77 4.96 17.24 7.92
CA LEU A 77 5.65 15.96 7.97
C LEU A 77 5.98 15.56 9.41
N SER A 78 6.48 16.50 10.22
CA SER A 78 6.78 16.28 11.63
C SER A 78 5.53 15.96 12.45
N THR A 79 4.41 16.59 12.16
CA THR A 79 3.10 16.29 12.79
C THR A 79 2.67 14.84 12.60
N TYR A 80 2.99 14.25 11.44
CA TYR A 80 2.68 12.85 11.13
C TYR A 80 3.87 11.90 11.34
N GLU A 81 4.82 12.29 12.20
CA GLU A 81 5.96 11.47 12.64
C GLU A 81 6.94 11.08 11.51
N PHE A 82 7.03 11.86 10.44
CA PHE A 82 8.17 11.83 9.54
C PHE A 82 9.25 12.82 10.05
N PRO A 83 10.53 12.59 9.79
CA PRO A 83 11.60 13.50 10.25
C PRO A 83 11.64 14.78 9.41
N GLY A 84 10.64 15.65 9.57
CA GLY A 84 10.39 16.83 8.71
C GLY A 84 11.60 17.73 8.51
N ASP A 85 12.44 17.90 9.55
CA ASP A 85 13.65 18.73 9.46
C ASP A 85 14.73 18.09 8.57
N ASP A 86 14.80 16.76 8.51
CA ASP A 86 15.82 16.01 7.77
C ASP A 86 15.36 15.59 6.37
N VAL A 87 14.05 15.72 6.07
CA VAL A 87 13.50 15.34 4.76
C VAL A 87 14.05 16.24 3.66
N PRO A 88 14.61 15.68 2.58
CA PRO A 88 15.02 16.49 1.42
C PRO A 88 13.82 17.19 0.78
N VAL A 89 13.95 18.51 0.58
CA VAL A 89 12.97 19.33 -0.15
C VAL A 89 13.70 19.90 -1.37
N VAL A 90 13.25 19.51 -2.57
CA VAL A 90 13.83 19.98 -3.82
C VAL A 90 12.84 20.90 -4.53
N ARG A 91 13.30 22.10 -4.91
CA ARG A 91 12.51 23.10 -5.62
C ARG A 91 12.54 22.81 -7.11
N VAL A 92 11.37 22.55 -7.68
CA VAL A 92 11.24 22.12 -9.07
C VAL A 92 10.17 22.94 -9.81
N ALA A 93 10.25 22.94 -11.13
CA ALA A 93 9.19 23.37 -12.03
C ALA A 93 9.03 22.33 -13.14
N ALA A 94 8.16 21.36 -12.89
CA ALA A 94 8.04 20.19 -13.76
C ALA A 94 7.57 20.53 -15.18
N PHE A 95 6.71 21.53 -15.36
CA PHE A 95 6.21 21.89 -16.69
C PHE A 95 7.27 22.55 -17.57
N PRO A 96 8.02 23.59 -17.12
CA PRO A 96 9.16 24.11 -17.89
C PRO A 96 10.24 23.06 -18.16
N ALA A 97 10.54 22.20 -17.17
CA ALA A 97 11.50 21.11 -17.36
C ALA A 97 11.09 20.17 -18.50
N LEU A 98 9.79 19.82 -18.57
CA LEU A 98 9.24 18.99 -19.66
C LEU A 98 9.33 19.66 -21.02
N GLN A 99 9.32 21.00 -21.07
CA GLN A 99 9.48 21.79 -22.29
C GLN A 99 10.93 21.99 -22.69
N GLY A 100 11.89 21.51 -21.93
CA GLY A 100 13.32 21.55 -22.24
C GLY A 100 14.06 22.75 -21.64
N ASP A 101 13.50 23.43 -20.64
CA ASP A 101 14.24 24.46 -19.88
C ASP A 101 15.35 23.77 -19.09
N GLU A 102 16.60 24.12 -19.40
CA GLU A 102 17.80 23.48 -18.85
C GLU A 102 17.91 23.65 -17.31
N LYS A 103 17.55 24.83 -16.79
CA LYS A 103 17.57 25.10 -15.34
C LYS A 103 16.64 24.14 -14.62
N TRP A 104 15.40 24.03 -15.08
CA TRP A 104 14.39 23.21 -14.44
C TRP A 104 14.55 21.72 -14.73
N ALA A 105 15.14 21.35 -15.87
CA ALA A 105 15.55 19.97 -16.11
C ALA A 105 16.63 19.53 -15.11
N GLY A 106 17.57 20.41 -14.77
CA GLY A 106 18.57 20.17 -13.73
C GLY A 106 17.95 19.90 -12.36
N SER A 107 16.90 20.66 -11.97
CA SER A 107 16.24 20.47 -10.70
C SER A 107 15.50 19.11 -10.59
N ILE A 108 15.04 18.56 -11.70
CA ILE A 108 14.46 17.21 -11.72
C ILE A 108 15.52 16.13 -11.49
N LEU A 109 16.74 16.33 -12.04
CA LEU A 109 17.86 15.43 -11.75
C LEU A 109 18.28 15.52 -10.28
N GLU A 110 18.34 16.72 -9.71
CA GLU A 110 18.59 16.92 -8.29
C GLU A 110 17.54 16.22 -7.40
N LEU A 111 16.26 16.26 -7.79
CA LEU A 111 15.21 15.51 -7.11
C LEU A 111 15.48 13.99 -7.16
N MET A 112 15.93 13.47 -8.29
CA MET A 112 16.25 12.03 -8.40
C MET A 112 17.48 11.66 -7.58
N ASP A 113 18.51 12.53 -7.56
CA ASP A 113 19.69 12.33 -6.71
C ASP A 113 19.30 12.33 -5.22
N ALA A 114 18.38 13.21 -4.81
CA ALA A 114 17.84 13.22 -3.44
C ALA A 114 17.06 11.93 -3.11
N VAL A 115 16.29 11.41 -4.06
CA VAL A 115 15.60 10.11 -3.91
C VAL A 115 16.60 8.98 -3.72
N ASP A 116 17.63 8.91 -4.57
CA ASP A 116 18.65 7.86 -4.53
C ASP A 116 19.49 7.91 -3.24
N ALA A 117 19.74 9.11 -2.72
CA ALA A 117 20.52 9.30 -1.50
C ALA A 117 19.73 9.06 -0.20
N TYR A 118 18.44 9.43 -0.18
CA TYR A 118 17.64 9.45 1.03
C TYR A 118 16.78 8.20 1.23
N ILE A 119 16.21 7.64 0.14
CA ILE A 119 15.39 6.45 0.21
C ILE A 119 16.28 5.21 0.17
N VAL A 120 16.39 4.54 1.32
CA VAL A 120 17.20 3.33 1.44
C VAL A 120 16.58 2.20 0.61
N THR A 121 17.39 1.55 -0.23
CA THR A 121 16.95 0.36 -0.95
C THR A 121 16.59 -0.74 0.06
N PRO A 122 15.34 -1.21 0.11
CA PRO A 122 14.93 -2.19 1.10
C PRO A 122 15.55 -3.55 0.83
N GLU A 123 15.83 -4.30 1.90
CA GLU A 123 16.19 -5.70 1.78
C GLU A 123 15.04 -6.50 1.17
N ARG A 124 15.35 -7.32 0.19
CA ARG A 124 14.39 -8.18 -0.49
C ARG A 124 14.41 -9.58 0.11
N GLU A 125 13.25 -10.06 0.57
CA GLU A 125 13.10 -11.40 1.16
C GLU A 125 13.07 -12.51 0.09
N VAL A 126 14.14 -12.61 -0.69
CA VAL A 126 14.24 -13.56 -1.82
C VAL A 126 14.35 -15.03 -1.39
N ASP A 127 14.83 -15.28 -0.18
CA ASP A 127 15.03 -16.63 0.37
C ASP A 127 13.74 -17.26 0.94
N LYS A 128 12.69 -16.49 1.09
CA LYS A 128 11.38 -16.97 1.55
C LYS A 128 10.60 -17.63 0.41
N PRO A 129 9.60 -18.50 0.72
CA PRO A 129 8.70 -19.03 -0.27
C PRO A 129 7.98 -17.92 -1.05
N PHE A 130 7.88 -18.06 -2.38
CA PHE A 130 7.23 -17.10 -3.26
C PHE A 130 5.82 -16.76 -2.79
N LEU A 131 5.49 -15.45 -2.83
CA LEU A 131 4.17 -14.92 -2.54
C LEU A 131 3.96 -13.59 -3.30
N MET A 132 2.86 -13.52 -4.05
CA MET A 132 2.44 -12.33 -4.80
C MET A 132 0.93 -12.12 -4.66
N PRO A 133 0.48 -11.07 -3.98
CA PRO A 133 -0.93 -10.65 -3.98
C PRO A 133 -1.38 -10.23 -5.38
N ILE A 134 -2.58 -10.65 -5.78
CA ILE A 134 -3.15 -10.30 -7.09
C ILE A 134 -3.80 -8.92 -7.01
N GLU A 135 -3.34 -7.99 -7.84
CA GLU A 135 -3.87 -6.63 -7.97
C GLU A 135 -4.89 -6.53 -9.08
N ASP A 136 -4.59 -7.14 -10.23
CA ASP A 136 -5.48 -7.12 -11.37
C ASP A 136 -5.37 -8.41 -12.20
N VAL A 137 -6.40 -8.68 -13.01
CA VAL A 137 -6.51 -9.88 -13.82
C VAL A 137 -6.90 -9.50 -15.24
N PHE A 138 -6.06 -9.85 -16.20
CA PHE A 138 -6.25 -9.56 -17.61
C PHE A 138 -6.35 -10.85 -18.44
N THR A 139 -7.00 -10.74 -19.60
CA THR A 139 -6.94 -11.79 -20.63
C THR A 139 -6.19 -11.25 -21.83
N ILE A 140 -5.15 -11.94 -22.24
CA ILE A 140 -4.44 -11.64 -23.50
C ILE A 140 -4.86 -12.64 -24.56
N THR A 141 -5.43 -12.12 -25.64
CA THR A 141 -5.87 -12.96 -26.77
C THR A 141 -4.73 -13.83 -27.29
N GLY A 142 -4.94 -15.16 -27.35
CA GLY A 142 -3.96 -16.14 -27.79
C GLY A 142 -2.87 -16.50 -26.75
N ARG A 143 -2.81 -15.83 -25.59
CA ARG A 143 -1.85 -16.14 -24.53
C ARG A 143 -2.49 -16.70 -23.25
N GLY A 144 -3.70 -16.24 -22.91
CA GLY A 144 -4.43 -16.71 -21.72
C GLY A 144 -4.59 -15.64 -20.64
N THR A 145 -4.75 -16.07 -19.40
CA THR A 145 -4.96 -15.20 -18.24
C THR A 145 -3.62 -14.72 -17.68
N VAL A 146 -3.52 -13.43 -17.44
CA VAL A 146 -2.39 -12.79 -16.77
C VAL A 146 -2.89 -12.17 -15.46
N VAL A 147 -2.20 -12.44 -14.38
CA VAL A 147 -2.38 -11.79 -13.09
C VAL A 147 -1.21 -10.85 -12.84
N THR A 148 -1.48 -9.66 -12.33
CA THR A 148 -0.46 -8.68 -11.98
C THR A 148 -0.40 -8.47 -10.48
N GLY A 149 0.77 -8.14 -9.98
CA GLY A 149 0.99 -7.80 -8.59
C GLY A 149 2.47 -7.55 -8.30
N ARG A 150 2.73 -7.04 -7.11
CA ARG A 150 4.08 -6.96 -6.57
C ARG A 150 4.44 -8.27 -5.87
N ILE A 151 5.57 -8.84 -6.19
CA ILE A 151 6.10 -9.99 -5.44
C ILE A 151 6.47 -9.52 -4.04
N GLU A 152 5.75 -10.02 -3.03
CA GLU A 152 5.98 -9.65 -1.62
C GLU A 152 7.25 -10.30 -1.09
N ARG A 153 7.48 -11.57 -1.44
CA ARG A 153 8.65 -12.36 -1.05
C ARG A 153 8.93 -13.49 -2.01
N GLY A 154 10.15 -14.02 -1.97
CA GLY A 154 10.61 -15.15 -2.75
C GLY A 154 10.94 -14.80 -4.20
N ILE A 155 11.14 -15.86 -4.98
CA ILE A 155 11.43 -15.83 -6.42
C ILE A 155 10.43 -16.74 -7.11
N ILE A 156 9.99 -16.35 -8.30
CA ILE A 156 9.17 -17.16 -9.22
C ILE A 156 9.85 -17.28 -10.56
N LYS A 157 9.94 -18.51 -11.09
CA LYS A 157 10.51 -18.80 -12.41
C LYS A 157 9.46 -19.26 -13.39
N VAL A 158 9.75 -19.08 -14.66
CA VAL A 158 8.94 -19.67 -15.74
C VAL A 158 8.95 -21.19 -15.60
N ASN A 159 7.78 -21.81 -15.81
CA ASN A 159 7.47 -23.23 -15.63
C ASN A 159 7.37 -23.74 -14.18
N GLU A 160 7.39 -22.86 -13.18
CA GLU A 160 7.08 -23.26 -11.80
C GLU A 160 5.57 -23.40 -11.56
N GLU A 161 5.23 -24.38 -10.72
CA GLU A 161 3.86 -24.58 -10.22
C GLU A 161 3.61 -23.64 -9.03
N ILE A 162 2.45 -22.99 -9.05
CA ILE A 162 1.95 -22.15 -7.97
C ILE A 162 0.55 -22.55 -7.55
N GLU A 163 0.16 -22.14 -6.34
CA GLU A 163 -1.20 -22.14 -5.85
C GLU A 163 -1.79 -20.73 -5.82
N ILE A 164 -3.09 -20.63 -6.09
CA ILE A 164 -3.89 -19.42 -5.93
C ILE A 164 -4.85 -19.65 -4.78
N VAL A 165 -4.76 -18.84 -3.72
CA VAL A 165 -5.48 -19.02 -2.48
C VAL A 165 -6.17 -17.73 -2.01
N GLY A 166 -7.21 -17.87 -1.17
CA GLY A 166 -7.94 -16.76 -0.56
C GLY A 166 -9.20 -16.37 -1.32
N ILE A 167 -10.03 -15.54 -0.70
CA ILE A 167 -11.32 -14.99 -1.15
C ILE A 167 -12.37 -16.08 -1.38
N ARG A 168 -12.08 -17.07 -2.18
CA ARG A 168 -13.02 -18.16 -2.50
C ARG A 168 -12.86 -19.30 -1.51
N PRO A 169 -13.98 -19.81 -0.97
CA PRO A 169 -13.93 -21.02 -0.18
C PRO A 169 -13.61 -22.23 -1.08
N GLY A 170 -12.86 -23.18 -0.55
CA GLY A 170 -12.51 -24.41 -1.24
C GLY A 170 -11.00 -24.68 -1.30
N PRO A 171 -10.58 -25.73 -2.00
CA PRO A 171 -9.18 -26.08 -2.12
C PRO A 171 -8.43 -25.04 -2.99
N PRO A 172 -7.12 -24.88 -2.77
CA PRO A 172 -6.27 -24.03 -3.62
C PRO A 172 -6.36 -24.41 -5.09
N SER A 173 -6.40 -23.43 -5.97
CA SER A 173 -6.29 -23.64 -7.41
C SER A 173 -4.82 -23.75 -7.78
N LYS A 174 -4.41 -24.84 -8.48
CA LYS A 174 -3.05 -25.06 -8.94
C LYS A 174 -2.90 -24.68 -10.40
N THR A 175 -1.81 -24.00 -10.72
CA THR A 175 -1.47 -23.64 -12.10
C THR A 175 0.04 -23.54 -12.28
N THR A 176 0.49 -23.42 -13.52
CA THR A 176 1.90 -23.22 -13.86
C THR A 176 2.08 -21.83 -14.45
N VAL A 177 3.12 -21.12 -14.02
CA VAL A 177 3.54 -19.85 -14.60
C VAL A 177 4.23 -20.13 -15.93
N THR A 178 3.68 -19.67 -17.05
CA THR A 178 4.24 -19.87 -18.39
C THR A 178 5.01 -18.65 -18.92
N GLY A 179 4.95 -17.55 -18.20
CA GLY A 179 5.72 -16.35 -18.52
C GLY A 179 5.70 -15.37 -17.36
N VAL A 180 6.79 -14.64 -17.21
CA VAL A 180 6.94 -13.51 -16.28
C VAL A 180 7.23 -12.28 -17.14
N GLU A 181 6.48 -11.19 -16.94
CA GLU A 181 6.63 -9.97 -17.73
C GLU A 181 6.70 -8.75 -16.79
N MET A 182 7.66 -7.86 -17.06
CA MET A 182 7.79 -6.58 -16.38
C MET A 182 8.11 -5.49 -17.41
N PHE A 183 7.35 -4.38 -17.41
CA PHE A 183 7.51 -3.27 -18.36
C PHE A 183 7.57 -3.70 -19.83
N ARG A 184 6.70 -4.65 -20.22
CA ARG A 184 6.64 -5.28 -21.57
C ARG A 184 7.89 -6.06 -21.98
N LYS A 185 8.73 -6.45 -21.01
CA LYS A 185 9.88 -7.35 -21.21
C LYS A 185 9.59 -8.69 -20.57
N LEU A 186 9.85 -9.75 -21.31
CA LEU A 186 9.79 -11.11 -20.79
C LEU A 186 11.04 -11.36 -19.95
N LEU A 187 10.84 -11.96 -18.79
CA LEU A 187 11.87 -12.34 -17.83
C LEU A 187 11.86 -13.86 -17.64
N ASP A 188 13.00 -14.42 -17.30
CA ASP A 188 13.10 -15.84 -16.92
C ASP A 188 12.60 -16.08 -15.49
N GLU A 189 12.74 -15.07 -14.63
CA GLU A 189 12.28 -15.08 -13.24
C GLU A 189 11.85 -13.70 -12.77
N GLY A 190 11.05 -13.65 -11.70
CA GLY A 190 10.72 -12.43 -10.94
C GLY A 190 11.05 -12.63 -9.47
N GLN A 191 11.48 -11.58 -8.78
CA GLN A 191 11.91 -11.62 -7.38
C GLN A 191 11.18 -10.62 -6.50
N ALA A 192 11.27 -10.82 -5.19
CA ALA A 192 10.68 -9.95 -4.19
C ALA A 192 10.94 -8.45 -4.47
N GLY A 193 9.88 -7.64 -4.38
CA GLY A 193 9.89 -6.21 -4.65
C GLY A 193 9.54 -5.81 -6.08
N GLU A 194 9.53 -6.74 -7.03
CA GLU A 194 9.21 -6.46 -8.43
C GLU A 194 7.70 -6.50 -8.69
N ASN A 195 7.21 -5.57 -9.51
CA ASN A 195 5.85 -5.59 -10.04
C ASN A 195 5.85 -6.36 -11.36
N VAL A 196 5.18 -7.49 -11.38
CA VAL A 196 5.20 -8.38 -12.54
C VAL A 196 3.80 -8.81 -12.98
N GLY A 197 3.70 -9.20 -14.24
CA GLY A 197 2.58 -9.96 -14.80
C GLY A 197 2.99 -11.44 -14.92
N LEU A 198 2.19 -12.33 -14.32
CA LEU A 198 2.37 -13.78 -14.44
C LEU A 198 1.34 -14.35 -15.42
N LEU A 199 1.82 -14.99 -16.48
CA LEU A 199 0.97 -15.69 -17.43
C LEU A 199 0.69 -17.10 -16.88
N LEU A 200 -0.60 -17.45 -16.74
CA LEU A 200 -1.05 -18.68 -16.09
C LEU A 200 -1.56 -19.72 -17.10
N ARG A 201 -1.12 -20.98 -16.95
CA ARG A 201 -1.52 -22.08 -17.81
C ARG A 201 -2.94 -22.56 -17.47
N GLY A 202 -3.83 -22.57 -18.46
CA GLY A 202 -5.15 -23.21 -18.33
C GLY A 202 -6.10 -22.55 -17.31
N THR A 203 -5.73 -21.41 -16.75
CA THR A 203 -6.55 -20.63 -15.81
C THR A 203 -7.43 -19.68 -16.60
N LYS A 204 -8.74 -19.69 -16.34
CA LYS A 204 -9.66 -18.74 -16.94
C LYS A 204 -9.72 -17.47 -16.09
N ARG A 205 -10.12 -16.35 -16.74
CA ARG A 205 -10.25 -15.06 -16.04
C ARG A 205 -11.25 -15.13 -14.88
N GLU A 206 -12.34 -15.87 -15.04
CA GLU A 206 -13.38 -16.05 -14.04
C GLU A 206 -12.94 -16.90 -12.82
N ASP A 207 -11.84 -17.64 -12.94
CA ASP A 207 -11.32 -18.49 -11.85
C ASP A 207 -10.43 -17.73 -10.87
N VAL A 208 -10.03 -16.51 -11.23
CA VAL A 208 -9.08 -15.70 -10.48
C VAL A 208 -9.62 -14.29 -10.28
N GLU A 209 -9.37 -13.71 -9.12
CA GLU A 209 -9.81 -12.35 -8.80
C GLU A 209 -8.81 -11.60 -7.92
N ARG A 210 -8.91 -10.27 -7.94
CA ARG A 210 -8.15 -9.39 -7.05
C ARG A 210 -8.35 -9.79 -5.59
N GLY A 211 -7.28 -9.77 -4.81
CA GLY A 211 -7.28 -10.11 -3.39
C GLY A 211 -6.88 -11.55 -3.10
N GLN A 212 -6.94 -12.44 -4.09
CA GLN A 212 -6.28 -13.73 -3.99
C GLN A 212 -4.76 -13.56 -4.01
N VAL A 213 -4.04 -14.61 -3.63
CA VAL A 213 -2.58 -14.62 -3.56
C VAL A 213 -2.05 -15.77 -4.39
N CYS A 214 -1.08 -15.50 -5.27
CA CYS A 214 -0.24 -16.51 -5.89
C CYS A 214 0.90 -16.85 -4.93
N CYS A 215 1.10 -18.12 -4.65
CA CYS A 215 2.12 -18.57 -3.70
C CYS A 215 2.76 -19.90 -4.10
N LYS A 216 3.92 -20.19 -3.51
CA LYS A 216 4.51 -21.53 -3.58
C LYS A 216 3.52 -22.55 -2.96
N PRO A 217 3.29 -23.71 -3.59
CA PRO A 217 2.34 -24.69 -3.07
C PRO A 217 2.54 -25.00 -1.59
N GLY A 218 1.46 -24.89 -0.80
CA GLY A 218 1.44 -25.17 0.63
C GLY A 218 2.15 -24.16 1.52
N SER A 219 2.60 -23.01 1.01
CA SER A 219 3.38 -22.03 1.80
C SER A 219 2.55 -21.06 2.60
N ILE A 220 1.27 -20.88 2.27
CA ILE A 220 0.31 -20.05 3.00
C ILE A 220 -1.09 -20.63 2.86
N THR A 221 -1.91 -20.45 3.90
CA THR A 221 -3.31 -20.91 3.92
C THR A 221 -4.28 -19.74 4.13
N PRO A 222 -5.49 -19.81 3.57
CA PRO A 222 -6.52 -18.81 3.83
C PRO A 222 -7.23 -19.08 5.16
N HIS A 223 -7.56 -18.02 5.90
CA HIS A 223 -8.17 -18.06 7.21
C HIS A 223 -9.29 -17.03 7.31
N THR A 224 -10.27 -17.31 8.20
CA THR A 224 -11.40 -16.41 8.46
C THR A 224 -11.44 -15.91 9.89
N ASP A 225 -10.70 -16.50 10.83
CA ASP A 225 -10.81 -16.22 12.26
C ASP A 225 -9.43 -16.05 12.88
N PHE A 226 -9.19 -14.88 13.49
CA PHE A 226 -7.89 -14.53 14.05
C PHE A 226 -8.00 -13.55 15.20
N GLU A 227 -6.96 -13.51 16.03
CA GLU A 227 -6.73 -12.47 17.03
C GLU A 227 -5.80 -11.41 16.46
N ALA A 228 -6.03 -10.17 16.83
CA ALA A 228 -5.24 -9.04 16.36
C ALA A 228 -5.04 -7.99 17.45
N GLN A 229 -3.90 -7.34 17.42
CA GLN A 229 -3.65 -6.10 18.14
C GLN A 229 -3.94 -4.92 17.20
N VAL A 230 -4.76 -3.98 17.66
CA VAL A 230 -5.33 -2.91 16.84
C VAL A 230 -5.22 -1.56 17.55
N TYR A 231 -4.86 -0.54 16.80
CA TYR A 231 -4.98 0.86 17.19
C TYR A 231 -6.16 1.50 16.46
N ILE A 232 -7.03 2.15 17.21
CA ILE A 232 -8.18 2.88 16.67
C ILE A 232 -7.84 4.35 16.58
N LEU A 233 -7.87 4.90 15.38
CA LEU A 233 -7.53 6.30 15.12
C LEU A 233 -8.45 7.24 15.90
N SER A 234 -7.85 8.23 16.54
CA SER A 234 -8.56 9.32 17.19
C SER A 234 -9.26 10.24 16.18
N LYS A 235 -10.11 11.13 16.70
CA LYS A 235 -10.78 12.14 15.87
C LYS A 235 -9.77 13.05 15.16
N ASP A 236 -8.73 13.45 15.85
CA ASP A 236 -7.72 14.39 15.33
C ASP A 236 -6.85 13.74 14.24
N GLU A 237 -6.72 12.41 14.26
CA GLU A 237 -6.09 11.60 13.22
C GLU A 237 -7.04 11.25 12.05
N GLY A 238 -8.21 11.88 11.98
CA GLY A 238 -9.20 11.61 10.93
C GLY A 238 -10.03 10.33 11.15
N GLY A 239 -9.90 9.69 12.31
CA GLY A 239 -10.61 8.48 12.69
C GLY A 239 -12.06 8.69 13.12
N ARG A 240 -12.54 7.81 14.00
CA ARG A 240 -13.90 7.86 14.54
C ARG A 240 -14.08 9.00 15.56
N HIS A 241 -15.35 9.41 15.73
CA HIS A 241 -15.76 10.35 16.79
C HIS A 241 -16.47 9.65 17.95
N THR A 242 -16.89 8.41 17.74
CA THR A 242 -17.69 7.64 18.70
C THR A 242 -17.06 6.27 18.93
N PRO A 243 -17.27 5.68 20.13
CA PRO A 243 -16.82 4.32 20.37
C PRO A 243 -17.56 3.32 19.48
N PHE A 244 -17.00 2.13 19.37
CA PHE A 244 -17.72 0.98 18.84
C PHE A 244 -17.82 -0.14 19.89
N PHE A 245 -18.77 -1.02 19.69
CA PHE A 245 -19.14 -2.07 20.62
C PHE A 245 -18.88 -3.45 20.00
N ASN A 246 -19.05 -4.50 20.80
CA ASN A 246 -19.00 -5.86 20.31
C ASN A 246 -19.94 -6.08 19.11
N ASN A 247 -19.55 -6.96 18.19
CA ASN A 247 -20.23 -7.19 16.90
C ASN A 247 -20.17 -6.03 15.90
N TYR A 248 -19.24 -5.09 16.07
CA TYR A 248 -18.93 -4.08 15.07
C TYR A 248 -18.47 -4.73 13.75
N ARG A 249 -18.94 -4.20 12.60
CA ARG A 249 -18.75 -4.82 11.29
C ARG A 249 -18.11 -3.84 10.27
N PRO A 250 -16.81 -3.52 10.41
CA PRO A 250 -16.09 -2.73 9.44
C PRO A 250 -15.56 -3.55 8.27
N GLN A 251 -14.86 -2.88 7.36
CA GLN A 251 -14.05 -3.51 6.32
C GLN A 251 -12.61 -3.62 6.79
N PHE A 252 -12.03 -4.81 6.62
CA PHE A 252 -10.63 -5.11 6.89
C PHE A 252 -9.88 -5.18 5.57
N TYR A 253 -8.89 -4.31 5.40
CA TYR A 253 -8.06 -4.22 4.20
C TYR A 253 -6.79 -5.02 4.39
N PHE A 254 -6.67 -6.12 3.65
CA PHE A 254 -5.48 -6.96 3.60
C PHE A 254 -4.86 -6.88 2.22
N ARG A 255 -3.59 -6.54 2.11
CA ARG A 255 -2.86 -6.48 0.84
C ARG A 255 -3.65 -5.70 -0.23
N THR A 256 -4.27 -6.40 -1.18
CA THR A 256 -4.95 -5.81 -2.34
C THR A 256 -6.48 -5.83 -2.28
N THR A 257 -7.07 -6.29 -1.17
CA THR A 257 -8.53 -6.45 -1.04
C THR A 257 -9.06 -6.02 0.32
N ASP A 258 -10.36 -5.81 0.37
CA ASP A 258 -11.12 -5.57 1.60
C ASP A 258 -12.17 -6.66 1.82
N VAL A 259 -12.31 -7.08 3.06
CA VAL A 259 -13.32 -8.06 3.49
C VAL A 259 -14.03 -7.56 4.75
N THR A 260 -15.35 -7.68 4.76
CA THR A 260 -16.12 -7.39 5.96
C THR A 260 -15.83 -8.43 7.05
N GLY A 261 -15.60 -7.97 8.27
CA GLY A 261 -15.41 -8.84 9.43
C GLY A 261 -16.24 -8.40 10.62
N VAL A 262 -16.50 -9.33 11.52
CA VAL A 262 -17.17 -9.10 12.81
C VAL A 262 -16.09 -9.00 13.88
N VAL A 263 -16.13 -7.93 14.67
CA VAL A 263 -15.22 -7.71 15.79
C VAL A 263 -15.83 -8.31 17.04
N HIS A 264 -15.05 -9.13 17.76
CA HIS A 264 -15.35 -9.64 19.08
C HIS A 264 -14.34 -9.04 20.07
N LEU A 265 -14.85 -8.28 21.03
CA LEU A 265 -14.04 -7.67 22.08
C LEU A 265 -13.70 -8.69 23.17
N PRO A 266 -12.55 -8.57 23.85
CA PRO A 266 -12.19 -9.45 24.95
C PRO A 266 -13.15 -9.31 26.13
N ASP A 267 -13.24 -10.36 26.94
CA ASP A 267 -14.11 -10.40 28.12
C ASP A 267 -13.84 -9.20 29.05
N GLY A 268 -14.92 -8.55 29.50
CA GLY A 268 -14.85 -7.38 30.36
C GLY A 268 -14.62 -6.05 29.66
N LYS A 269 -14.53 -6.03 28.32
CA LYS A 269 -14.42 -4.80 27.52
C LYS A 269 -15.71 -4.59 26.72
N ASP A 270 -16.54 -3.65 27.15
CA ASP A 270 -17.83 -3.37 26.50
C ASP A 270 -17.69 -2.54 25.23
N MET A 271 -16.69 -1.67 25.17
CA MET A 271 -16.49 -0.75 24.05
C MET A 271 -14.99 -0.43 23.81
N VAL A 272 -14.70 0.11 22.65
CA VAL A 272 -13.39 0.65 22.27
C VAL A 272 -13.56 2.11 21.86
N MET A 273 -12.74 2.98 22.45
CA MET A 273 -12.74 4.42 22.18
C MET A 273 -11.79 4.77 21.04
N PRO A 274 -12.07 5.86 20.30
CA PRO A 274 -11.05 6.46 19.43
C PRO A 274 -9.77 6.80 20.22
N GLY A 275 -8.60 6.41 19.69
CA GLY A 275 -7.31 6.53 20.36
C GLY A 275 -6.87 5.29 21.17
N ASP A 276 -7.73 4.28 21.31
CA ASP A 276 -7.40 3.08 22.05
C ASP A 276 -6.50 2.11 21.27
N ASN A 277 -5.56 1.49 22.00
CA ASN A 277 -4.93 0.22 21.62
C ASN A 277 -5.70 -0.94 22.27
N THR A 278 -6.03 -1.96 21.50
CA THR A 278 -6.77 -3.10 22.02
C THR A 278 -6.46 -4.38 21.26
N ASP A 279 -6.55 -5.49 21.99
CA ASP A 279 -6.63 -6.80 21.37
C ASP A 279 -8.10 -7.09 21.02
N MET A 280 -8.33 -7.77 19.90
CA MET A 280 -9.66 -8.21 19.49
C MET A 280 -9.58 -9.48 18.66
N ARG A 281 -10.65 -10.25 18.68
CA ARG A 281 -10.86 -11.34 17.73
C ARG A 281 -11.69 -10.84 16.56
N VAL A 282 -11.32 -11.25 15.35
CA VAL A 282 -12.01 -10.88 14.11
C VAL A 282 -12.43 -12.13 13.35
N GLU A 283 -13.69 -12.17 12.95
CA GLU A 283 -14.25 -13.20 12.09
C GLU A 283 -14.65 -12.59 10.74
N LEU A 284 -13.93 -12.97 9.67
CA LEU A 284 -14.14 -12.49 8.31
C LEU A 284 -15.24 -13.29 7.60
N ILE A 285 -15.98 -12.63 6.72
CA ILE A 285 -17.01 -13.30 5.89
C ILE A 285 -16.42 -14.10 4.71
N GLN A 286 -15.15 -13.87 4.37
CA GLN A 286 -14.43 -14.56 3.32
C GLN A 286 -13.01 -14.91 3.79
N PRO A 287 -12.44 -16.04 3.35
CA PRO A 287 -11.10 -16.44 3.75
C PRO A 287 -10.03 -15.57 3.09
N ILE A 288 -9.07 -15.12 3.86
CA ILE A 288 -7.90 -14.34 3.40
C ILE A 288 -6.63 -15.15 3.64
N ALA A 289 -5.75 -15.20 2.64
CA ALA A 289 -4.40 -15.74 2.82
C ALA A 289 -3.65 -14.90 3.84
N MET A 290 -3.41 -15.45 5.03
CA MET A 290 -2.79 -14.72 6.13
C MET A 290 -1.78 -15.55 6.91
N GLU A 291 -0.94 -14.84 7.63
CA GLU A 291 0.04 -15.38 8.57
C GLU A 291 0.13 -14.43 9.76
N GLU A 292 0.69 -14.90 10.86
CA GLU A 292 0.96 -14.05 12.03
C GLU A 292 1.90 -12.91 11.65
N GLY A 293 1.62 -11.70 12.15
CA GLY A 293 2.34 -10.49 11.79
C GLY A 293 1.76 -9.72 10.60
N LEU A 294 0.84 -10.31 9.82
CA LEU A 294 0.21 -9.61 8.70
C LEU A 294 -0.51 -8.35 9.18
N ARG A 295 -0.17 -7.21 8.57
CA ARG A 295 -0.80 -5.91 8.86
C ARG A 295 -2.08 -5.73 8.05
N PHE A 296 -3.00 -4.96 8.61
CA PHE A 296 -4.26 -4.59 7.95
C PHE A 296 -4.74 -3.21 8.40
N ALA A 297 -5.57 -2.59 7.58
CA ALA A 297 -6.30 -1.38 7.94
C ALA A 297 -7.78 -1.71 8.19
N ILE A 298 -8.41 -0.94 9.09
CA ILE A 298 -9.85 -1.02 9.37
C ILE A 298 -10.51 0.23 8.79
N ARG A 299 -11.60 0.05 8.04
CA ARG A 299 -12.29 1.17 7.38
C ARG A 299 -13.80 1.12 7.55
N GLU A 300 -14.37 2.32 7.59
CA GLU A 300 -15.81 2.58 7.47
C GLU A 300 -16.04 3.45 6.23
N GLY A 301 -16.64 2.88 5.19
CA GLY A 301 -16.82 3.59 3.93
C GLY A 301 -15.49 4.06 3.33
N SER A 302 -15.36 5.37 3.15
CA SER A 302 -14.14 6.00 2.61
C SER A 302 -13.07 6.33 3.66
N ARG A 303 -13.37 6.13 4.97
CA ARG A 303 -12.51 6.57 6.07
C ARG A 303 -11.75 5.40 6.69
N THR A 304 -10.44 5.55 6.90
CA THR A 304 -9.65 4.63 7.74
C THR A 304 -9.92 4.99 9.20
N VAL A 305 -10.29 3.99 10.00
CA VAL A 305 -10.65 4.16 11.40
C VAL A 305 -9.73 3.42 12.36
N GLY A 306 -8.83 2.60 11.83
CA GLY A 306 -7.85 1.89 12.62
C GLY A 306 -6.87 1.10 11.78
N ALA A 307 -5.83 0.61 12.42
CA ALA A 307 -4.85 -0.29 11.84
C ALA A 307 -4.46 -1.36 12.85
N GLY A 308 -4.07 -2.53 12.38
CA GLY A 308 -3.70 -3.63 13.24
C GLY A 308 -2.79 -4.64 12.57
N ARG A 309 -2.39 -5.62 13.35
CA ARG A 309 -1.66 -6.79 12.88
C ARG A 309 -2.24 -8.08 13.47
N VAL A 310 -2.19 -9.13 12.70
CA VAL A 310 -2.58 -10.48 13.13
C VAL A 310 -1.59 -10.96 14.19
N THR A 311 -2.07 -11.35 15.37
CA THR A 311 -1.23 -11.88 16.45
C THR A 311 -1.34 -13.40 16.56
N LYS A 312 -2.49 -13.96 16.17
CA LYS A 312 -2.73 -15.39 16.21
C LYS A 312 -3.84 -15.80 15.25
N ILE A 313 -3.65 -16.90 14.56
CA ILE A 313 -4.65 -17.49 13.68
C ILE A 313 -5.44 -18.53 14.47
N LEU A 314 -6.78 -18.48 14.36
CA LEU A 314 -7.69 -19.38 15.09
C LEU A 314 -8.32 -20.42 14.16
N LYS A 315 -8.70 -20.04 12.91
CA LYS A 315 -9.33 -20.93 11.92
C LYS A 315 -9.09 -20.45 10.48
#